data_62469c38161528cf4c77016b2c8861f4
#
_entry.id   62469c38161528cf4c77016b2c8861f4
#
_cell.length_a   1.000
_cell.length_b   1.000
_cell.length_c   1.000
_cell.angle_alpha   90.00
_cell.angle_beta   90.00
_cell.angle_gamma   90.00
#
_symmetry.space_group_name_H-M   'P 1'
#
loop_
_entity.id
_entity.type
_entity.pdbx_description
1 polymer ?
#
loop_
_entity_poly.entity_id
_entity_poly.type
_entity_poly.pdbx_seq_one_letter_code
_entity_poly.pdbx_strand_id
1 'polypeptide(L)'
;MGYDVVVVGGGSAGCVLAARLSEDARRTVMLIEAGPDHPDVRTLPHDVVDASEPTVDHDWGYTADAELGREIPVPRARIMGGCSATNACFALRGAPQVYDGWAALGNPGWSFADVLDDFRRLESDEDFRDQWHGSDGLIPIRRHSAHELNRAQAAFLDGAVTLGHRYVEDHNRPGAVGAGPTPRNVRDGMRMSTAVTYLALARLRANLTIRPDSVVAHIECSGRRATGIRLLDGTLIEADRVVLAAGTYASPMILARSGIGPAAELQALDIAPAVDLPGVGSNLVDHPLVSIDLPTRPSPGPSRFQTHVTFHSAAADLAEPADLLLFTAGPFDVGPDQSTGGAVFGIVSGLMAPRSRGWVRLASNKPSDAPRIHLAHLTDADDLERMLDAVTEARRLAHSEPVAAITAGIELSPGPAFPTDNRDALAEWVRTAVSTFHHPVGTCAMGPDPAGGAVTDSHGSVHGIDGLTVADASIMPTIPNANTNLPTIMVAEHIARWLRST
;
A
#
# COMPACT_ATOMS: atom_id res chain seq x y z
N MET A 1 -31.39 16.40 4.39
CA MET A 1 -31.38 15.20 5.25
C MET A 1 -29.94 14.76 5.34
N GLY A 2 -29.41 14.61 6.56
CA GLY A 2 -28.06 14.11 6.81
C GLY A 2 -27.97 12.60 6.62
N TYR A 3 -26.75 12.09 6.50
CA TYR A 3 -26.44 10.67 6.52
C TYR A 3 -26.00 10.22 7.90
N ASP A 4 -26.30 8.97 8.27
CA ASP A 4 -25.72 8.41 9.51
C ASP A 4 -24.20 8.30 9.40
N VAL A 5 -23.68 7.92 8.19
CA VAL A 5 -22.25 7.82 7.94
C VAL A 5 -21.90 8.34 6.54
N VAL A 6 -20.86 9.18 6.48
CA VAL A 6 -20.18 9.56 5.23
C VAL A 6 -18.79 8.96 5.22
N VAL A 7 -18.48 8.14 4.22
CA VAL A 7 -17.15 7.57 3.96
C VAL A 7 -16.47 8.40 2.88
N VAL A 8 -15.31 8.96 3.18
CA VAL A 8 -14.52 9.84 2.29
C VAL A 8 -13.36 9.08 1.68
N GLY A 9 -13.40 8.90 0.37
CA GLY A 9 -12.45 8.12 -0.43
C GLY A 9 -13.00 6.73 -0.75
N GLY A 10 -13.22 6.45 -2.04
CA GLY A 10 -13.68 5.17 -2.57
C GLY A 10 -12.54 4.20 -2.91
N GLY A 11 -11.43 4.23 -2.15
CA GLY A 11 -10.27 3.39 -2.34
C GLY A 11 -10.40 1.98 -1.73
N SER A 12 -9.24 1.33 -1.53
CA SER A 12 -9.14 -0.04 -0.96
C SER A 12 -9.94 -0.19 0.33
N ALA A 13 -9.84 0.78 1.25
CA ALA A 13 -10.57 0.77 2.52
C ALA A 13 -12.00 1.27 2.38
N GLY A 14 -12.23 2.37 1.65
CA GLY A 14 -13.54 3.01 1.62
C GLY A 14 -14.63 2.17 0.97
N CYS A 15 -14.31 1.40 -0.08
CA CYS A 15 -15.25 0.44 -0.67
C CYS A 15 -15.67 -0.65 0.34
N VAL A 16 -14.72 -1.13 1.17
CA VAL A 16 -14.99 -2.11 2.24
C VAL A 16 -15.91 -1.50 3.30
N LEU A 17 -15.54 -0.31 3.81
CA LEU A 17 -16.32 0.41 4.81
C LEU A 17 -17.75 0.68 4.34
N ALA A 18 -17.93 1.21 3.12
CA ALA A 18 -19.24 1.47 2.57
C ALA A 18 -20.08 0.19 2.43
N ALA A 19 -19.44 -0.90 1.98
CA ALA A 19 -20.09 -2.19 1.87
C ALA A 19 -20.51 -2.75 3.23
N ARG A 20 -19.62 -2.72 4.23
CA ARG A 20 -19.90 -3.29 5.56
C ARG A 20 -20.88 -2.44 6.37
N LEU A 21 -20.75 -1.12 6.34
CA LEU A 21 -21.61 -0.23 7.11
C LEU A 21 -23.05 -0.18 6.57
N SER A 22 -23.24 -0.37 5.26
CA SER A 22 -24.56 -0.45 4.63
C SER A 22 -25.26 -1.81 4.75
N GLU A 23 -24.64 -2.82 5.41
CA GLU A 23 -25.32 -4.09 5.72
C GLU A 23 -26.50 -3.90 6.67
N ASP A 24 -26.47 -2.94 7.59
CA ASP A 24 -27.66 -2.52 8.35
C ASP A 24 -28.50 -1.58 7.49
N ALA A 25 -29.65 -2.08 7.02
CA ALA A 25 -30.56 -1.34 6.14
C ALA A 25 -31.16 -0.06 6.79
N ARG A 26 -31.05 0.10 8.11
CA ARG A 26 -31.49 1.30 8.84
C ARG A 26 -30.45 2.42 8.82
N ARG A 27 -29.18 2.10 8.52
CA ARG A 27 -28.08 3.06 8.46
C ARG A 27 -27.92 3.60 7.06
N THR A 28 -28.11 4.89 6.88
CA THR A 28 -27.86 5.59 5.62
C THR A 28 -26.36 5.88 5.46
N VAL A 29 -25.76 5.39 4.38
CA VAL A 29 -24.34 5.51 4.10
C VAL A 29 -24.11 6.25 2.79
N MET A 30 -23.20 7.24 2.78
CA MET A 30 -22.71 7.83 1.55
C MET A 30 -21.23 7.50 1.39
N LEU A 31 -20.84 7.01 0.20
CA LEU A 31 -19.46 6.88 -0.23
C LEU A 31 -19.12 7.98 -1.23
N ILE A 32 -18.05 8.74 -0.98
CA ILE A 32 -17.59 9.83 -1.84
C ILE A 32 -16.21 9.47 -2.40
N GLU A 33 -16.04 9.63 -3.71
CA GLU A 33 -14.78 9.42 -4.41
C GLU A 33 -14.45 10.61 -5.31
N ALA A 34 -13.19 11.00 -5.34
CA ALA A 34 -12.70 12.12 -6.14
C ALA A 34 -12.57 11.81 -7.64
N GLY A 35 -12.38 10.54 -7.97
CA GLY A 35 -12.28 10.05 -9.33
C GLY A 35 -13.57 9.45 -9.87
N PRO A 36 -13.57 9.00 -11.13
CA PRO A 36 -14.71 8.39 -11.78
C PRO A 36 -15.06 7.04 -11.16
N ASP A 37 -16.32 6.66 -11.36
CA ASP A 37 -16.86 5.34 -11.02
C ASP A 37 -17.28 4.60 -12.30
N HIS A 38 -16.99 3.31 -12.33
CA HIS A 38 -17.39 2.39 -13.39
C HIS A 38 -18.23 1.26 -12.77
N PRO A 39 -19.55 1.47 -12.60
CA PRO A 39 -20.40 0.54 -11.87
C PRO A 39 -20.59 -0.81 -12.55
N ASP A 40 -20.39 -0.89 -13.85
CA ASP A 40 -20.44 -2.12 -14.63
C ASP A 40 -19.00 -2.56 -14.97
N VAL A 41 -18.62 -3.76 -14.54
CA VAL A 41 -17.29 -4.33 -14.80
C VAL A 41 -16.93 -4.36 -16.29
N ARG A 42 -17.95 -4.45 -17.19
CA ARG A 42 -17.77 -4.44 -18.64
C ARG A 42 -17.37 -3.07 -19.20
N THR A 43 -17.52 -2.00 -18.42
CA THR A 43 -17.18 -0.63 -18.80
C THR A 43 -15.89 -0.14 -18.11
N LEU A 44 -15.26 -1.00 -17.30
CA LEU A 44 -13.97 -0.67 -16.71
C LEU A 44 -12.91 -0.46 -17.80
N PRO A 45 -12.03 0.54 -17.66
CA PRO A 45 -10.86 0.68 -18.51
C PRO A 45 -10.03 -0.60 -18.55
N HIS A 46 -9.46 -0.93 -19.71
CA HIS A 46 -8.72 -2.19 -19.90
C HIS A 46 -7.54 -2.32 -18.93
N ASP A 47 -6.79 -1.25 -18.71
CA ASP A 47 -5.65 -1.18 -17.81
C ASP A 47 -6.03 -1.39 -16.33
N VAL A 48 -7.26 -1.01 -15.95
CA VAL A 48 -7.83 -1.27 -14.62
C VAL A 48 -8.23 -2.75 -14.46
N VAL A 49 -8.77 -3.36 -15.50
CA VAL A 49 -9.16 -4.78 -15.52
C VAL A 49 -7.95 -5.68 -15.55
N ASP A 50 -6.99 -5.40 -16.43
CA ASP A 50 -5.82 -6.25 -16.67
C ASP A 50 -4.91 -6.33 -15.44
N ALA A 51 -4.80 -7.53 -14.89
CA ALA A 51 -3.94 -7.81 -13.73
C ALA A 51 -2.50 -8.16 -14.10
N SER A 52 -2.13 -8.14 -15.37
CA SER A 52 -0.77 -8.47 -15.82
C SER A 52 0.24 -7.43 -15.36
N GLU A 53 -0.18 -6.15 -15.30
CA GLU A 53 0.66 -4.99 -14.94
C GLU A 53 -0.10 -4.00 -14.04
N PRO A 54 0.59 -3.26 -13.16
CA PRO A 54 0.01 -2.08 -12.52
C PRO A 54 -0.18 -0.96 -13.56
N THR A 55 -1.12 -0.05 -13.28
CA THR A 55 -1.33 1.15 -14.12
C THR A 55 -1.16 2.43 -13.32
N VAL A 56 -0.75 3.51 -13.99
CA VAL A 56 -0.63 4.86 -13.44
C VAL A 56 -1.51 5.87 -14.18
N ASP A 57 -2.36 5.42 -15.11
CA ASP A 57 -3.18 6.31 -15.95
C ASP A 57 -4.29 7.03 -15.18
N HIS A 58 -4.68 6.50 -14.03
CA HIS A 58 -5.71 7.06 -13.14
C HIS A 58 -5.08 7.66 -11.88
N ASP A 59 -4.14 8.61 -12.04
CA ASP A 59 -3.30 9.12 -10.97
C ASP A 59 -3.68 10.54 -10.53
N TRP A 60 -3.38 10.87 -9.26
CA TRP A 60 -3.42 12.24 -8.75
C TRP A 60 -2.26 13.10 -9.27
N GLY A 61 -1.21 12.51 -9.78
CA GLY A 61 0.00 13.21 -10.25
C GLY A 61 0.87 13.76 -9.11
N TYR A 62 0.91 13.08 -7.98
CA TYR A 62 1.75 13.50 -6.86
C TYR A 62 3.23 13.20 -7.12
N THR A 63 4.07 14.11 -6.62
CA THR A 63 5.52 13.92 -6.54
C THR A 63 5.97 14.01 -5.08
N ALA A 64 7.13 13.45 -4.78
CA ALA A 64 7.74 13.52 -3.47
C ALA A 64 9.21 13.92 -3.55
N ASP A 65 9.65 14.67 -2.55
CA ASP A 65 11.06 14.90 -2.30
C ASP A 65 11.72 13.58 -1.89
N ALA A 66 12.71 13.16 -2.63
CA ALA A 66 13.57 12.01 -2.34
C ALA A 66 14.98 12.47 -2.00
N GLU A 67 15.84 11.51 -1.61
CA GLU A 67 17.23 11.80 -1.26
C GLU A 67 17.98 12.55 -2.38
N LEU A 68 19.00 13.30 -1.98
CA LEU A 68 19.86 14.09 -2.87
C LEU A 68 19.11 15.16 -3.69
N GLY A 69 17.98 15.67 -3.20
CA GLY A 69 17.19 16.70 -3.86
C GLY A 69 16.49 16.24 -5.14
N ARG A 70 16.31 14.92 -5.30
CA ARG A 70 15.53 14.37 -6.41
C ARG A 70 14.05 14.51 -6.12
N GLU A 71 13.27 14.73 -7.14
CA GLU A 71 11.82 14.62 -7.12
C GLU A 71 11.42 13.36 -7.87
N ILE A 72 10.60 12.51 -7.24
CA ILE A 72 10.14 11.25 -7.82
C ILE A 72 8.61 11.20 -7.85
N PRO A 73 7.99 10.57 -8.87
CA PRO A 73 6.56 10.36 -8.90
C PRO A 73 6.14 9.36 -7.81
N VAL A 74 5.03 9.66 -7.14
CA VAL A 74 4.41 8.80 -6.11
C VAL A 74 2.93 8.56 -6.45
N PRO A 75 2.66 7.77 -7.50
CA PRO A 75 1.32 7.61 -8.05
C PRO A 75 0.32 7.10 -7.00
N ARG A 76 -0.85 7.73 -6.95
CA ARG A 76 -2.00 7.36 -6.13
C ARG A 76 -3.25 7.40 -6.99
N ALA A 77 -3.98 6.30 -7.02
CA ALA A 77 -5.14 6.19 -7.89
C ALA A 77 -6.26 7.19 -7.52
N ARG A 78 -6.84 7.79 -8.55
CA ARG A 78 -8.00 8.68 -8.51
C ARG A 78 -9.12 8.05 -9.34
N ILE A 79 -9.68 6.96 -8.82
CA ILE A 79 -10.75 6.17 -9.42
C ILE A 79 -11.44 5.36 -8.33
N MET A 80 -12.69 4.98 -8.52
CA MET A 80 -13.37 4.06 -7.60
C MET A 80 -12.61 2.71 -7.50
N GLY A 81 -12.33 2.26 -6.27
CA GLY A 81 -11.43 1.16 -5.96
C GLY A 81 -10.04 1.64 -5.53
N GLY A 82 -9.68 2.90 -5.82
CA GLY A 82 -8.37 3.47 -5.47
C GLY A 82 -7.21 2.61 -5.91
N CYS A 83 -6.13 2.56 -5.13
CA CYS A 83 -4.95 1.78 -5.47
C CYS A 83 -5.20 0.27 -5.58
N SER A 84 -6.31 -0.29 -5.06
CA SER A 84 -6.68 -1.68 -5.32
C SER A 84 -7.07 -1.92 -6.78
N ALA A 85 -7.47 -0.87 -7.51
CA ALA A 85 -7.84 -0.92 -8.93
C ALA A 85 -6.64 -0.73 -9.88
N THR A 86 -5.46 -0.37 -9.37
CA THR A 86 -4.29 -0.02 -10.20
C THR A 86 -3.02 -0.78 -9.86
N ASN A 87 -2.97 -1.50 -8.75
CA ASN A 87 -1.78 -2.17 -8.21
C ASN A 87 -1.41 -3.47 -8.94
N ALA A 88 -0.27 -4.07 -8.55
CA ALA A 88 0.24 -5.33 -9.08
C ALA A 88 -0.42 -6.59 -8.46
N CYS A 89 -1.49 -6.46 -7.68
CA CYS A 89 -2.29 -7.55 -7.12
C CYS A 89 -1.56 -8.47 -6.13
N PHE A 90 -0.46 -8.09 -5.52
CA PHE A 90 0.14 -8.87 -4.44
C PHE A 90 -0.82 -8.90 -3.23
N ALA A 91 -1.12 -10.11 -2.75
CA ALA A 91 -2.05 -10.34 -1.64
C ALA A 91 -1.33 -10.91 -0.41
N LEU A 92 -0.32 -10.19 0.07
CA LEU A 92 0.47 -10.55 1.24
C LEU A 92 -0.14 -9.93 2.51
N ARG A 93 -0.12 -10.71 3.61
CA ARG A 93 -0.62 -10.25 4.93
C ARG A 93 0.45 -9.56 5.77
N GLY A 94 1.69 -9.96 5.62
CA GLY A 94 2.77 -9.64 6.56
C GLY A 94 2.86 -10.61 7.72
N ALA A 95 3.94 -10.50 8.48
CA ALA A 95 4.24 -11.40 9.58
C ALA A 95 3.41 -11.09 10.84
N PRO A 96 3.07 -12.10 11.66
CA PRO A 96 2.36 -11.93 12.92
C PRO A 96 2.98 -10.89 13.85
N GLN A 97 4.30 -10.87 13.96
CA GLN A 97 5.04 -9.97 14.85
C GLN A 97 4.78 -8.50 14.57
N VAL A 98 4.43 -8.11 13.34
CA VAL A 98 4.09 -6.72 13.01
C VAL A 98 2.81 -6.30 13.73
N TYR A 99 1.78 -7.11 13.70
CA TYR A 99 0.49 -6.86 14.36
C TYR A 99 0.60 -6.95 15.87
N ASP A 100 1.37 -7.93 16.38
CA ASP A 100 1.68 -8.04 17.81
C ASP A 100 2.44 -6.78 18.29
N GLY A 101 3.32 -6.24 17.43
CA GLY A 101 3.98 -4.95 17.65
C GLY A 101 3.00 -3.78 17.71
N TRP A 102 1.96 -3.75 16.87
CA TRP A 102 0.92 -2.71 16.95
C TRP A 102 0.18 -2.77 18.29
N ALA A 103 -0.17 -3.97 18.76
CA ALA A 103 -0.78 -4.15 20.08
C ALA A 103 0.16 -3.70 21.22
N ALA A 104 1.44 -4.04 21.13
CA ALA A 104 2.46 -3.66 22.11
C ALA A 104 2.70 -2.14 22.17
N LEU A 105 2.46 -1.41 21.06
CA LEU A 105 2.47 0.06 21.02
C LEU A 105 1.25 0.71 21.72
N GLY A 106 0.42 -0.07 22.40
CA GLY A 106 -0.73 0.43 23.16
C GLY A 106 -2.04 0.45 22.36
N ASN A 107 -2.15 -0.37 21.31
CA ASN A 107 -3.35 -0.51 20.50
C ASN A 107 -4.03 -1.88 20.76
N PRO A 108 -4.86 -2.02 21.82
CA PRO A 108 -5.55 -3.27 22.10
C PRO A 108 -6.48 -3.66 20.93
N GLY A 109 -6.57 -4.97 20.64
CA GLY A 109 -7.36 -5.51 19.56
C GLY A 109 -6.64 -5.59 18.20
N TRP A 110 -5.34 -5.25 18.16
CA TRP A 110 -4.54 -5.27 16.92
C TRP A 110 -3.45 -6.35 16.91
N SER A 111 -3.42 -7.29 17.87
CA SER A 111 -2.50 -8.43 17.79
C SER A 111 -2.85 -9.31 16.55
N PHE A 112 -1.91 -10.12 16.10
CA PHE A 112 -2.18 -11.03 14.99
C PHE A 112 -3.37 -11.96 15.28
N ALA A 113 -3.51 -12.42 16.51
CA ALA A 113 -4.65 -13.22 16.94
C ALA A 113 -5.99 -12.47 16.79
N ASP A 114 -6.01 -11.15 17.08
CA ASP A 114 -7.20 -10.32 16.96
C ASP A 114 -7.61 -10.05 15.50
N VAL A 115 -6.64 -9.87 14.59
CA VAL A 115 -6.87 -9.50 13.18
C VAL A 115 -6.91 -10.69 12.22
N LEU A 116 -6.51 -11.89 12.64
CA LEU A 116 -6.50 -13.08 11.79
C LEU A 116 -7.89 -13.42 11.26
N ASP A 117 -8.93 -13.29 12.10
CA ASP A 117 -10.30 -13.55 11.67
C ASP A 117 -10.79 -12.52 10.65
N ASP A 118 -10.30 -11.27 10.68
CA ASP A 118 -10.61 -10.28 9.65
C ASP A 118 -9.88 -10.62 8.34
N PHE A 119 -8.62 -11.09 8.38
CA PHE A 119 -7.94 -11.62 7.20
C PHE A 119 -8.65 -12.83 6.60
N ARG A 120 -9.12 -13.76 7.41
CA ARG A 120 -9.88 -14.93 6.94
C ARG A 120 -11.24 -14.54 6.36
N ARG A 121 -11.90 -13.52 6.93
CA ARG A 121 -13.21 -13.03 6.48
C ARG A 121 -13.15 -12.30 5.15
N LEU A 122 -12.07 -11.58 4.87
CA LEU A 122 -11.94 -10.81 3.63
C LEU A 122 -11.61 -11.69 2.42
N GLU A 123 -10.97 -12.85 2.62
CA GLU A 123 -10.43 -13.64 1.52
C GLU A 123 -11.22 -14.92 1.20
N SER A 124 -11.13 -15.32 -0.06
CA SER A 124 -11.42 -16.66 -0.54
C SER A 124 -10.15 -17.22 -1.16
N ASP A 125 -9.33 -17.92 -0.34
CA ASP A 125 -8.11 -18.56 -0.82
C ASP A 125 -8.47 -19.80 -1.65
N GLU A 126 -7.99 -19.88 -2.89
CA GLU A 126 -8.31 -20.96 -3.83
C GLU A 126 -7.39 -22.17 -3.65
N ASP A 127 -6.20 -21.97 -3.05
CA ASP A 127 -5.17 -23.01 -2.94
C ASP A 127 -5.16 -23.69 -1.57
N PHE A 128 -5.50 -23.00 -0.48
CA PHE A 128 -5.38 -23.49 0.89
C PHE A 128 -6.71 -23.49 1.65
N ARG A 129 -6.88 -24.53 2.48
CA ARG A 129 -8.07 -24.76 3.31
C ARG A 129 -7.64 -25.17 4.72
N ASP A 130 -7.12 -24.25 5.50
CA ASP A 130 -6.60 -24.51 6.84
C ASP A 130 -6.98 -23.40 7.84
N GLN A 131 -6.41 -23.44 9.03
CA GLN A 131 -6.69 -22.48 10.10
C GLN A 131 -6.25 -21.04 9.77
N TRP A 132 -5.35 -20.87 8.81
CA TRP A 132 -4.80 -19.56 8.44
C TRP A 132 -5.61 -18.88 7.34
N HIS A 133 -6.38 -19.63 6.56
CA HIS A 133 -7.05 -19.16 5.34
C HIS A 133 -8.56 -19.13 5.44
N GLY A 134 -9.17 -18.13 4.79
CA GLY A 134 -10.60 -18.03 4.57
C GLY A 134 -11.02 -18.63 3.23
N SER A 135 -12.30 -19.04 3.14
CA SER A 135 -12.86 -19.65 1.93
C SER A 135 -14.06 -18.92 1.34
N ASP A 136 -14.64 -17.97 2.11
CA ASP A 136 -15.95 -17.38 1.80
C ASP A 136 -15.89 -15.85 1.69
N GLY A 137 -14.68 -15.27 1.75
CA GLY A 137 -14.48 -13.84 1.62
C GLY A 137 -14.59 -13.35 0.18
N LEU A 138 -14.56 -12.04 0.02
CA LEU A 138 -14.82 -11.39 -1.26
C LEU A 138 -13.56 -11.21 -2.12
N ILE A 139 -12.37 -11.28 -1.52
CA ILE A 139 -11.10 -11.15 -2.23
C ILE A 139 -10.60 -12.55 -2.59
N PRO A 140 -10.65 -12.96 -3.87
CA PRO A 140 -10.06 -14.21 -4.28
C PRO A 140 -8.53 -14.12 -4.16
N ILE A 141 -7.90 -15.16 -3.65
CA ILE A 141 -6.45 -15.27 -3.58
C ILE A 141 -6.03 -16.59 -4.22
N ARG A 142 -5.13 -16.49 -5.19
CA ARG A 142 -4.53 -17.68 -5.82
C ARG A 142 -3.05 -17.48 -6.05
N ARG A 143 -2.35 -18.61 -6.21
CA ARG A 143 -0.94 -18.67 -6.57
C ARG A 143 -0.78 -19.37 -7.91
N HIS A 144 0.26 -19.02 -8.65
CA HIS A 144 0.58 -19.73 -9.87
C HIS A 144 1.25 -21.05 -9.53
N SER A 145 0.78 -22.14 -10.09
CA SER A 145 1.47 -23.43 -10.05
C SER A 145 2.76 -23.38 -10.86
N ALA A 146 3.67 -24.32 -10.64
CA ALA A 146 4.94 -24.37 -11.38
C ALA A 146 4.76 -24.42 -12.90
N HIS A 147 3.65 -25.00 -13.39
CA HIS A 147 3.35 -25.09 -14.84
C HIS A 147 2.81 -23.77 -15.43
N GLU A 148 2.35 -22.87 -14.62
CA GLU A 148 1.83 -21.55 -15.03
C GLU A 148 2.91 -20.48 -15.00
N LEU A 149 4.07 -20.75 -14.39
CA LEU A 149 5.17 -19.80 -14.35
C LEU A 149 5.70 -19.55 -15.77
N ASN A 150 5.84 -18.28 -16.12
CA ASN A 150 6.60 -17.94 -17.31
C ASN A 150 8.09 -18.24 -17.08
N ARG A 151 8.85 -18.31 -18.19
CA ARG A 151 10.26 -18.70 -18.14
C ARG A 151 11.12 -17.83 -17.22
N ALA A 152 10.83 -16.54 -17.14
CA ALA A 152 11.58 -15.62 -16.31
C ALA A 152 11.30 -15.85 -14.81
N GLN A 153 10.02 -16.07 -14.47
CA GLN A 153 9.59 -16.35 -13.09
C GLN A 153 10.09 -17.71 -12.61
N ALA A 154 10.07 -18.72 -13.48
CA ALA A 154 10.62 -20.04 -13.16
C ALA A 154 12.14 -19.96 -12.92
N ALA A 155 12.89 -19.30 -13.82
CA ALA A 155 14.34 -19.12 -13.65
C ALA A 155 14.70 -18.33 -12.38
N PHE A 156 13.92 -17.31 -12.02
CA PHE A 156 14.09 -16.55 -10.77
C PHE A 156 13.90 -17.45 -9.54
N LEU A 157 12.81 -18.24 -9.51
CA LEU A 157 12.53 -19.16 -8.40
C LEU A 157 13.60 -20.25 -8.28
N ASP A 158 13.95 -20.88 -9.40
CA ASP A 158 14.99 -21.95 -9.43
C ASP A 158 16.36 -21.38 -9.01
N GLY A 159 16.68 -20.16 -9.44
CA GLY A 159 17.90 -19.45 -9.05
C GLY A 159 17.94 -19.21 -7.54
N ALA A 160 16.86 -18.74 -6.96
CA ALA A 160 16.76 -18.50 -5.52
C ALA A 160 16.94 -19.80 -4.71
N VAL A 161 16.27 -20.86 -5.13
CA VAL A 161 16.41 -22.18 -4.47
C VAL A 161 17.84 -22.74 -4.61
N THR A 162 18.48 -22.54 -5.77
CA THR A 162 19.88 -22.95 -6.00
C THR A 162 20.83 -22.20 -5.09
N LEU A 163 20.54 -20.93 -4.76
CA LEU A 163 21.33 -20.12 -3.83
C LEU A 163 21.07 -20.46 -2.34
N GLY A 164 20.16 -21.39 -2.06
CA GLY A 164 19.87 -21.89 -0.71
C GLY A 164 18.66 -21.25 -0.03
N HIS A 165 17.88 -20.41 -0.72
CA HIS A 165 16.60 -19.97 -0.17
C HIS A 165 15.64 -21.17 -0.08
N ARG A 166 14.99 -21.30 1.08
CA ARG A 166 14.00 -22.36 1.29
C ARG A 166 12.80 -22.15 0.36
N TYR A 167 12.31 -23.21 -0.27
CA TYR A 167 11.04 -23.12 -1.00
C TYR A 167 9.87 -22.95 -0.01
N VAL A 168 8.97 -21.99 -0.30
CA VAL A 168 7.81 -21.65 0.48
C VAL A 168 6.58 -21.72 -0.41
N GLU A 169 5.67 -22.65 -0.10
CA GLU A 169 4.41 -22.80 -0.84
C GLU A 169 3.45 -21.63 -0.59
N ASP A 170 3.47 -21.10 0.65
CA ASP A 170 2.53 -20.10 1.10
C ASP A 170 3.21 -19.04 1.97
N HIS A 171 3.31 -17.84 1.43
CA HIS A 171 3.88 -16.68 2.11
C HIS A 171 2.92 -16.01 3.11
N ASN A 172 1.65 -16.42 3.18
CA ASN A 172 0.68 -15.92 4.14
C ASN A 172 0.60 -16.74 5.43
N ARG A 173 1.41 -17.79 5.58
CA ARG A 173 1.56 -18.54 6.83
C ARG A 173 2.57 -17.90 7.77
N PRO A 174 2.37 -17.97 9.08
CA PRO A 174 3.39 -17.56 10.05
C PRO A 174 4.74 -18.25 9.81
N GLY A 175 5.83 -17.48 9.87
CA GLY A 175 7.20 -17.98 9.68
C GLY A 175 7.56 -18.31 8.22
N ALA A 176 6.79 -17.85 7.26
CA ALA A 176 7.08 -18.03 5.83
C ALA A 176 8.23 -17.09 5.40
N VAL A 177 9.45 -17.65 5.35
CA VAL A 177 10.66 -16.97 4.86
C VAL A 177 11.33 -17.86 3.82
N GLY A 178 11.58 -17.34 2.62
CA GLY A 178 12.17 -18.05 1.49
C GLY A 178 11.60 -17.64 0.14
N ALA A 179 11.72 -18.51 -0.86
CA ALA A 179 11.33 -18.31 -2.25
C ALA A 179 10.07 -19.10 -2.60
N GLY A 180 9.11 -18.50 -3.27
CA GLY A 180 7.88 -19.20 -3.63
C GLY A 180 6.92 -18.42 -4.50
N PRO A 181 5.76 -19.01 -4.82
CA PRO A 181 4.73 -18.35 -5.59
C PRO A 181 4.11 -17.18 -4.82
N THR A 182 3.92 -16.07 -5.50
CA THR A 182 3.27 -14.89 -4.93
C THR A 182 1.75 -15.10 -4.85
N PRO A 183 1.12 -14.96 -3.67
CA PRO A 183 -0.33 -14.91 -3.59
C PRO A 183 -0.84 -13.63 -4.26
N ARG A 184 -1.88 -13.75 -5.09
CA ARG A 184 -2.41 -12.63 -5.88
C ARG A 184 -3.93 -12.58 -5.82
N ASN A 185 -4.48 -11.36 -5.72
CA ASN A 185 -5.93 -11.14 -5.81
C ASN A 185 -6.37 -10.95 -7.28
N VAL A 186 -6.29 -12.04 -8.02
CA VAL A 186 -6.60 -12.10 -9.46
C VAL A 186 -7.55 -13.26 -9.75
N ARG A 187 -8.55 -13.04 -10.60
CA ARG A 187 -9.43 -14.08 -11.14
C ARG A 187 -9.61 -13.88 -12.64
N ASP A 188 -9.36 -14.92 -13.43
CA ASP A 188 -9.49 -14.90 -14.90
C ASP A 188 -8.72 -13.75 -15.58
N GLY A 189 -7.51 -13.44 -15.09
CA GLY A 189 -6.69 -12.32 -15.56
C GLY A 189 -7.16 -10.95 -15.09
N MET A 190 -8.27 -10.86 -14.37
CA MET A 190 -8.85 -9.62 -13.88
C MET A 190 -8.31 -9.26 -12.49
N ARG A 191 -7.98 -7.98 -12.30
CA ARG A 191 -7.65 -7.37 -11.00
C ARG A 191 -8.89 -7.27 -10.13
N MET A 192 -8.91 -8.03 -9.03
CA MET A 192 -10.03 -8.09 -8.11
C MET A 192 -9.95 -6.97 -7.07
N SER A 193 -10.19 -5.73 -7.54
CA SER A 193 -10.22 -4.56 -6.67
C SER A 193 -11.40 -4.57 -5.69
N THR A 194 -11.35 -3.73 -4.65
CA THR A 194 -12.47 -3.59 -3.70
C THR A 194 -13.74 -2.98 -4.34
N ALA A 195 -13.59 -2.28 -5.47
CA ALA A 195 -14.74 -1.80 -6.24
C ALA A 195 -15.50 -2.95 -6.92
N VAL A 196 -14.80 -3.90 -7.52
CA VAL A 196 -15.41 -5.05 -8.22
C VAL A 196 -15.80 -6.19 -7.29
N THR A 197 -15.31 -6.20 -6.06
CA THR A 197 -15.61 -7.22 -5.05
C THR A 197 -16.63 -6.70 -4.04
N TYR A 198 -16.22 -5.85 -3.11
CA TYR A 198 -17.09 -5.34 -2.03
C TYR A 198 -18.17 -4.41 -2.51
N LEU A 199 -17.79 -3.37 -3.26
CA LEU A 199 -18.74 -2.32 -3.64
C LEU A 199 -19.76 -2.82 -4.65
N ALA A 200 -19.38 -3.70 -5.58
CA ALA A 200 -20.30 -4.26 -6.57
C ALA A 200 -21.51 -4.93 -5.92
N LEU A 201 -21.32 -5.67 -4.82
CA LEU A 201 -22.40 -6.32 -4.07
C LEU A 201 -23.26 -5.32 -3.27
N ALA A 202 -22.65 -4.23 -2.80
CA ALA A 202 -23.33 -3.23 -1.98
C ALA A 202 -24.15 -2.22 -2.80
N ARG A 203 -23.83 -1.99 -4.08
CA ARG A 203 -24.46 -0.97 -4.95
C ARG A 203 -25.98 -1.06 -5.05
N LEU A 204 -26.54 -2.24 -4.90
CA LEU A 204 -27.98 -2.46 -4.99
C LEU A 204 -28.74 -2.12 -3.69
N ARG A 205 -28.04 -1.76 -2.63
CA ARG A 205 -28.66 -1.43 -1.35
C ARG A 205 -29.26 -0.03 -1.39
N ALA A 206 -30.52 0.09 -1.02
CA ALA A 206 -31.26 1.37 -1.05
C ALA A 206 -30.73 2.42 -0.06
N ASN A 207 -30.00 1.99 0.98
CA ASN A 207 -29.40 2.82 2.01
C ASN A 207 -27.94 3.22 1.73
N LEU A 208 -27.37 2.85 0.57
CA LEU A 208 -26.03 3.25 0.14
C LEU A 208 -26.13 4.23 -1.04
N THR A 209 -25.60 5.43 -0.86
CA THR A 209 -25.40 6.41 -1.92
C THR A 209 -23.94 6.46 -2.32
N ILE A 210 -23.63 6.34 -3.61
CA ILE A 210 -22.27 6.46 -4.15
C ILE A 210 -22.18 7.76 -4.94
N ARG A 211 -21.21 8.61 -4.60
CA ARG A 211 -20.99 9.90 -5.27
C ARG A 211 -19.54 9.99 -5.77
N PRO A 212 -19.29 9.68 -7.05
CA PRO A 212 -18.00 9.86 -7.70
C PRO A 212 -17.75 11.33 -8.08
N ASP A 213 -16.59 11.60 -8.68
CA ASP A 213 -16.14 12.90 -9.20
C ASP A 213 -16.30 14.06 -8.20
N SER A 214 -16.09 13.75 -6.91
CA SER A 214 -16.39 14.66 -5.80
C SER A 214 -15.22 14.77 -4.84
N VAL A 215 -14.47 15.88 -4.93
CA VAL A 215 -13.33 16.15 -4.06
C VAL A 215 -13.78 16.76 -2.74
N VAL A 216 -13.39 16.15 -1.62
CA VAL A 216 -13.63 16.69 -0.27
C VAL A 216 -12.57 17.74 0.05
N ALA A 217 -13.01 18.95 0.37
CA ALA A 217 -12.16 20.07 0.77
C ALA A 217 -11.74 19.94 2.24
N HIS A 218 -12.71 19.82 3.15
CA HIS A 218 -12.49 19.69 4.60
C HIS A 218 -13.69 19.05 5.29
N ILE A 219 -13.52 18.74 6.57
CA ILE A 219 -14.58 18.27 7.47
C ILE A 219 -15.23 19.47 8.12
N GLU A 220 -16.55 19.50 8.18
CA GLU A 220 -17.30 20.48 8.97
C GLU A 220 -17.38 20.02 10.42
N CYS A 221 -17.06 20.95 11.34
CA CYS A 221 -17.12 20.70 12.76
C CYS A 221 -17.97 21.75 13.49
N SER A 222 -18.72 21.30 14.48
CA SER A 222 -19.35 22.17 15.48
C SER A 222 -18.67 21.94 16.83
N GLY A 223 -17.84 22.88 17.25
CA GLY A 223 -16.93 22.68 18.37
C GLY A 223 -15.99 21.49 18.13
N ARG A 224 -16.03 20.50 19.04
CA ARG A 224 -15.23 19.27 18.94
C ARG A 224 -16.01 18.08 18.36
N ARG A 225 -16.99 18.31 17.50
CA ARG A 225 -17.77 17.27 16.85
C ARG A 225 -17.80 17.47 15.35
N ALA A 226 -17.46 16.44 14.58
CA ALA A 226 -17.68 16.41 13.14
C ALA A 226 -19.18 16.33 12.85
N THR A 227 -19.65 17.17 11.94
CA THR A 227 -21.07 17.28 11.55
C THR A 227 -21.31 17.05 10.08
N GLY A 228 -20.26 16.81 9.31
CA GLY A 228 -20.33 16.58 7.88
C GLY A 228 -19.03 16.90 7.16
N ILE A 229 -19.13 17.09 5.88
CA ILE A 229 -18.02 17.42 4.99
C ILE A 229 -18.42 18.54 4.04
N ARG A 230 -17.42 19.28 3.57
CA ARG A 230 -17.59 20.24 2.47
C ARG A 230 -16.81 19.77 1.25
N LEU A 231 -17.47 19.78 0.10
CA LEU A 231 -16.84 19.48 -1.18
C LEU A 231 -16.13 20.72 -1.74
N LEU A 232 -15.27 20.51 -2.71
CA LEU A 232 -14.52 21.58 -3.40
C LEU A 232 -15.45 22.58 -4.13
N ASP A 233 -16.60 22.13 -4.58
CA ASP A 233 -17.63 22.98 -5.21
C ASP A 233 -18.48 23.79 -4.20
N GLY A 234 -18.18 23.68 -2.90
CA GLY A 234 -18.88 24.33 -1.81
C GLY A 234 -20.11 23.56 -1.27
N THR A 235 -20.45 22.42 -1.83
CA THR A 235 -21.57 21.60 -1.35
C THR A 235 -21.30 21.08 0.06
N LEU A 236 -22.24 21.33 1.00
CA LEU A 236 -22.25 20.76 2.34
C LEU A 236 -23.01 19.42 2.33
N ILE A 237 -22.43 18.40 2.93
CA ILE A 237 -23.06 17.10 3.19
C ILE A 237 -23.00 16.85 4.69
N GLU A 238 -24.17 16.88 5.32
CA GLU A 238 -24.30 16.63 6.77
C GLU A 238 -24.23 15.14 7.08
N ALA A 239 -23.57 14.78 8.19
CA ALA A 239 -23.43 13.41 8.67
C ALA A 239 -23.31 13.35 10.19
N ASP A 240 -23.85 12.30 10.79
CA ASP A 240 -23.64 12.02 12.23
C ASP A 240 -22.23 11.53 12.51
N ARG A 241 -21.61 10.84 11.52
CA ARG A 241 -20.22 10.35 11.57
C ARG A 241 -19.55 10.51 10.21
N VAL A 242 -18.30 10.95 10.24
CA VAL A 242 -17.39 10.99 9.07
C VAL A 242 -16.31 9.93 9.23
N VAL A 243 -16.09 9.10 8.21
CA VAL A 243 -15.01 8.12 8.16
C VAL A 243 -14.06 8.49 7.01
N LEU A 244 -12.84 8.90 7.34
CA LEU A 244 -11.79 9.15 6.36
C LEU A 244 -11.15 7.84 5.92
N ALA A 245 -11.15 7.62 4.60
CA ALA A 245 -10.54 6.50 3.90
C ALA A 245 -9.84 6.99 2.61
N ALA A 246 -9.36 8.24 2.64
CA ALA A 246 -8.76 8.92 1.50
C ALA A 246 -7.28 8.56 1.24
N GLY A 247 -6.74 7.66 2.06
CA GLY A 247 -5.39 7.13 1.96
C GLY A 247 -4.33 8.01 2.62
N THR A 248 -3.11 7.48 2.68
CA THR A 248 -2.00 7.99 3.49
C THR A 248 -1.59 9.43 3.17
N TYR A 249 -1.77 9.88 1.92
CA TYR A 249 -1.44 11.28 1.58
C TYR A 249 -2.63 12.23 1.76
N ALA A 250 -3.86 11.79 1.49
CA ALA A 250 -5.01 12.69 1.49
C ALA A 250 -5.73 12.76 2.85
N SER A 251 -5.83 11.68 3.62
CA SER A 251 -6.49 11.67 4.94
C SER A 251 -5.90 12.70 5.90
N PRO A 252 -4.56 12.76 6.11
CA PRO A 252 -3.98 13.79 6.98
C PRO A 252 -4.17 15.21 6.42
N MET A 253 -4.21 15.39 5.10
CA MET A 253 -4.41 16.72 4.49
C MET A 253 -5.85 17.21 4.63
N ILE A 254 -6.83 16.31 4.61
CA ILE A 254 -8.22 16.68 4.92
C ILE A 254 -8.33 17.08 6.41
N LEU A 255 -7.70 16.33 7.33
CA LEU A 255 -7.64 16.73 8.75
C LEU A 255 -7.01 18.10 8.92
N ALA A 256 -5.83 18.34 8.33
CA ALA A 256 -5.12 19.59 8.42
C ALA A 256 -5.94 20.79 7.90
N ARG A 257 -6.60 20.67 6.73
CA ARG A 257 -7.50 21.70 6.21
C ARG A 257 -8.72 21.94 7.08
N SER A 258 -9.09 20.98 7.91
CA SER A 258 -10.18 21.10 8.90
C SER A 258 -9.74 21.72 10.23
N GLY A 259 -8.50 22.20 10.33
CA GLY A 259 -7.94 22.75 11.56
C GLY A 259 -7.47 21.67 12.55
N ILE A 260 -7.31 20.41 12.12
CA ILE A 260 -6.88 19.29 12.97
C ILE A 260 -5.47 18.89 12.55
N GLY A 261 -4.47 19.26 13.34
CA GLY A 261 -3.05 19.04 12.99
C GLY A 261 -2.10 19.91 13.76
N PRO A 262 -0.80 19.98 13.39
CA PRO A 262 0.20 20.80 14.08
C PRO A 262 -0.18 22.27 14.07
N ALA A 263 -0.55 22.82 15.24
CA ALA A 263 -1.14 24.16 15.34
C ALA A 263 -0.28 25.26 14.70
N ALA A 264 1.05 25.22 14.89
CA ALA A 264 1.96 26.21 14.34
C ALA A 264 2.02 26.15 12.80
N GLU A 265 2.00 24.95 12.20
CA GLU A 265 1.98 24.77 10.75
C GLU A 265 0.66 25.25 10.13
N LEU A 266 -0.47 24.97 10.80
CA LEU A 266 -1.79 25.40 10.36
C LEU A 266 -1.91 26.93 10.38
N GLN A 267 -1.46 27.57 11.47
CA GLN A 267 -1.44 29.04 11.59
C GLN A 267 -0.58 29.72 10.50
N ALA A 268 0.54 29.11 10.14
CA ALA A 268 1.41 29.60 9.07
C ALA A 268 0.73 29.59 7.69
N LEU A 269 -0.35 28.82 7.53
CA LEU A 269 -1.16 28.71 6.31
C LEU A 269 -2.53 29.42 6.45
N ASP A 270 -2.71 30.29 7.47
CA ASP A 270 -3.97 30.98 7.77
C ASP A 270 -5.14 30.02 8.04
N ILE A 271 -4.87 28.80 8.56
CA ILE A 271 -5.87 27.85 9.03
C ILE A 271 -5.98 27.96 10.55
N ALA A 272 -7.19 28.23 11.04
CA ALA A 272 -7.45 28.29 12.47
C ALA A 272 -7.37 26.87 13.10
N PRO A 273 -6.48 26.61 14.08
CA PRO A 273 -6.41 25.30 14.71
C PRO A 273 -7.65 25.02 15.56
N ALA A 274 -8.33 23.91 15.31
CA ALA A 274 -9.43 23.38 16.13
C ALA A 274 -8.92 22.38 17.16
N VAL A 275 -7.96 21.53 16.78
CA VAL A 275 -7.27 20.58 17.66
C VAL A 275 -5.80 20.52 17.27
N ASP A 276 -4.92 20.74 18.24
CA ASP A 276 -3.47 20.55 18.05
C ASP A 276 -3.12 19.06 18.14
N LEU A 277 -2.84 18.46 16.97
CA LEU A 277 -2.42 17.07 16.81
C LEU A 277 -1.12 17.02 15.99
N PRO A 278 0.04 17.07 16.63
CA PRO A 278 1.34 17.14 15.94
C PRO A 278 1.65 15.95 15.06
N GLY A 279 1.00 14.79 15.30
CA GLY A 279 1.16 13.58 14.52
C GLY A 279 0.54 13.62 13.13
N VAL A 280 -0.42 14.51 12.86
CA VAL A 280 -1.08 14.59 11.55
C VAL A 280 -0.07 14.87 10.44
N GLY A 281 0.02 13.94 9.49
CA GLY A 281 0.96 13.98 8.38
C GLY A 281 2.41 13.65 8.73
N SER A 282 2.71 13.32 10.00
CA SER A 282 4.01 12.80 10.45
C SER A 282 4.08 11.28 10.29
N ASN A 283 5.25 10.67 10.61
CA ASN A 283 5.44 9.22 10.58
C ASN A 283 5.08 8.56 9.24
N LEU A 284 5.30 9.26 8.12
CA LEU A 284 5.19 8.61 6.81
C LEU A 284 6.24 7.52 6.69
N VAL A 285 5.80 6.30 6.43
CA VAL A 285 6.66 5.15 6.14
C VAL A 285 6.28 4.58 4.79
N ASP A 286 7.27 4.29 3.97
CA ASP A 286 7.09 3.57 2.72
C ASP A 286 8.27 2.61 2.52
N HIS A 287 8.05 1.51 1.82
CA HIS A 287 9.14 0.58 1.48
C HIS A 287 10.01 1.21 0.39
N PRO A 288 11.30 1.46 0.63
CA PRO A 288 12.21 1.83 -0.44
C PRO A 288 12.53 0.62 -1.32
N LEU A 289 12.70 0.85 -2.61
CA LEU A 289 13.15 -0.17 -3.55
C LEU A 289 14.25 0.34 -4.48
N VAL A 290 15.05 -0.60 -4.99
CA VAL A 290 15.95 -0.42 -6.11
C VAL A 290 15.85 -1.62 -7.06
N SER A 291 16.18 -1.44 -8.34
CA SER A 291 16.21 -2.52 -9.32
C SER A 291 17.60 -2.68 -9.90
N ILE A 292 18.06 -3.91 -10.02
CA ILE A 292 19.16 -4.23 -10.94
C ILE A 292 18.56 -4.73 -12.25
N ASP A 293 19.09 -4.24 -13.36
CA ASP A 293 18.52 -4.47 -14.68
C ASP A 293 19.50 -5.22 -15.59
N LEU A 294 19.00 -6.27 -16.22
CA LEU A 294 19.76 -7.18 -17.08
C LEU A 294 19.16 -7.20 -18.48
N PRO A 295 19.98 -7.20 -19.54
CA PRO A 295 19.45 -7.37 -20.88
C PRO A 295 18.90 -8.79 -21.03
N THR A 296 17.78 -8.91 -21.70
CA THR A 296 17.12 -10.20 -21.96
C THR A 296 16.43 -10.19 -23.33
N ARG A 297 15.94 -11.34 -23.75
CA ARG A 297 15.09 -11.42 -24.94
C ARG A 297 13.63 -11.20 -24.52
N PRO A 298 12.81 -10.53 -25.35
CA PRO A 298 11.37 -10.46 -25.13
C PRO A 298 10.80 -11.86 -24.94
N SER A 299 10.01 -12.04 -23.89
CA SER A 299 9.30 -13.29 -23.64
C SER A 299 7.82 -12.96 -23.52
N PRO A 300 6.98 -13.44 -24.43
CA PRO A 300 5.55 -13.31 -24.26
C PRO A 300 5.09 -14.12 -23.06
N GLY A 301 4.33 -13.52 -22.19
CA GLY A 301 3.76 -14.22 -21.04
C GLY A 301 2.86 -13.32 -20.20
N PRO A 302 1.81 -13.89 -19.58
CA PRO A 302 0.69 -13.10 -19.10
C PRO A 302 0.93 -12.41 -17.76
N SER A 303 1.89 -12.76 -16.96
CA SER A 303 2.07 -12.13 -15.63
C SER A 303 3.52 -11.91 -15.29
N ARG A 304 3.84 -10.70 -14.84
CA ARG A 304 5.20 -10.30 -14.47
C ARG A 304 5.54 -10.57 -13.00
N PHE A 305 4.55 -10.90 -12.16
CA PHE A 305 4.70 -10.97 -10.71
C PHE A 305 4.13 -12.29 -10.18
N GLN A 306 4.83 -13.40 -10.47
CA GLN A 306 4.35 -14.74 -10.10
C GLN A 306 5.09 -15.33 -8.91
N THR A 307 6.31 -14.87 -8.65
CA THR A 307 7.20 -15.40 -7.61
C THR A 307 7.93 -14.27 -6.89
N HIS A 308 8.30 -14.51 -5.63
CA HIS A 308 9.15 -13.60 -4.85
C HIS A 308 9.99 -14.38 -3.82
N VAL A 309 10.97 -13.70 -3.24
CA VAL A 309 11.82 -14.22 -2.17
C VAL A 309 11.76 -13.26 -1.00
N THR A 310 11.56 -13.77 0.21
CA THR A 310 11.74 -13.02 1.46
C THR A 310 12.93 -13.59 2.22
N PHE A 311 13.74 -12.72 2.82
CA PHE A 311 14.93 -13.14 3.57
C PHE A 311 15.35 -12.07 4.58
N HIS A 312 16.28 -12.42 5.46
CA HIS A 312 16.82 -11.50 6.45
C HIS A 312 18.11 -10.85 5.94
N SER A 313 18.30 -9.55 6.23
CA SER A 313 19.58 -8.89 6.05
C SER A 313 20.65 -9.51 6.96
N ALA A 314 21.92 -9.26 6.69
CA ALA A 314 23.04 -9.92 7.40
C ALA A 314 23.07 -9.62 8.91
N ALA A 315 22.58 -8.46 9.33
CA ALA A 315 22.54 -8.05 10.73
C ALA A 315 21.15 -8.24 11.40
N ALA A 316 20.17 -8.80 10.69
CA ALA A 316 18.82 -8.96 11.23
C ALA A 316 18.76 -10.05 12.32
N ASP A 317 17.92 -9.83 13.33
CA ASP A 317 17.54 -10.89 14.25
C ASP A 317 16.58 -11.87 13.52
N LEU A 318 16.95 -13.13 13.47
CA LEU A 318 16.15 -14.17 12.81
C LEU A 318 14.82 -14.47 13.53
N ALA A 319 14.63 -13.98 14.76
CA ALA A 319 13.35 -14.04 15.46
C ALA A 319 12.36 -12.97 14.98
N GLU A 320 12.87 -11.90 14.37
CA GLU A 320 12.08 -10.83 13.77
C GLU A 320 11.60 -11.24 12.36
N PRO A 321 10.60 -10.55 11.79
CA PRO A 321 10.18 -10.77 10.41
C PRO A 321 11.32 -10.56 9.41
N ALA A 322 11.29 -11.31 8.30
CA ALA A 322 12.18 -11.04 7.17
C ALA A 322 12.01 -9.58 6.73
N ASP A 323 13.13 -8.87 6.63
CA ASP A 323 13.18 -7.44 6.37
C ASP A 323 13.51 -7.08 4.92
N LEU A 324 13.81 -8.08 4.08
CA LEU A 324 14.14 -7.92 2.67
C LEU A 324 13.24 -8.77 1.78
N LEU A 325 12.95 -8.24 0.59
CA LEU A 325 12.16 -8.91 -0.44
C LEU A 325 12.80 -8.70 -1.81
N LEU A 326 12.90 -9.78 -2.59
CA LEU A 326 13.21 -9.72 -4.01
C LEU A 326 12.05 -10.22 -4.84
N PHE A 327 11.80 -9.57 -5.96
CA PHE A 327 10.90 -10.07 -6.99
C PHE A 327 11.40 -9.68 -8.37
N THR A 328 10.90 -10.32 -9.42
CA THR A 328 11.27 -9.93 -10.78
C THR A 328 10.16 -9.15 -11.44
N ALA A 329 10.56 -8.07 -12.08
CA ALA A 329 9.75 -7.23 -12.93
C ALA A 329 10.26 -7.37 -14.37
N GLY A 330 9.40 -7.78 -15.26
CA GLY A 330 9.78 -7.96 -16.67
C GLY A 330 9.67 -9.42 -17.16
N PRO A 331 10.10 -9.68 -18.41
CA PRO A 331 10.80 -8.71 -19.25
C PRO A 331 9.94 -7.54 -19.73
N PHE A 332 10.50 -6.34 -19.67
CA PHE A 332 9.92 -5.14 -20.24
C PHE A 332 10.46 -4.90 -21.63
N ASP A 333 9.61 -4.57 -22.61
CA ASP A 333 10.03 -4.04 -23.89
C ASP A 333 10.47 -2.58 -23.71
N VAL A 334 11.74 -2.31 -24.03
CA VAL A 334 12.33 -0.96 -23.90
C VAL A 334 12.49 -0.26 -25.27
N GLY A 335 11.91 -0.84 -26.33
CA GLY A 335 11.91 -0.30 -27.67
C GLY A 335 13.23 -0.51 -28.44
N PRO A 336 13.25 -0.17 -29.74
CA PRO A 336 14.33 -0.53 -30.66
C PRO A 336 15.65 0.23 -30.46
N ASP A 337 15.65 1.34 -29.74
CA ASP A 337 16.83 2.23 -29.62
C ASP A 337 17.77 1.89 -28.46
N GLN A 338 17.51 0.81 -27.73
CA GLN A 338 18.37 0.44 -26.63
C GLN A 338 19.30 -0.71 -27.02
N SER A 339 20.57 -0.59 -26.63
CA SER A 339 21.63 -1.59 -26.82
C SER A 339 21.34 -2.98 -26.20
N THR A 340 20.13 -3.20 -25.71
CA THR A 340 19.65 -4.33 -24.94
C THR A 340 19.05 -5.46 -25.75
N GLY A 341 18.91 -5.28 -27.06
CA GLY A 341 18.19 -6.27 -27.88
C GLY A 341 16.66 -6.27 -27.70
N GLY A 342 16.11 -5.24 -27.01
CA GLY A 342 14.68 -4.95 -26.95
C GLY A 342 13.96 -5.26 -25.66
N ALA A 343 14.58 -5.93 -24.66
CA ALA A 343 13.93 -6.19 -23.38
C ALA A 343 14.89 -6.16 -22.18
N VAL A 344 14.35 -5.81 -21.02
CA VAL A 344 15.06 -5.76 -19.74
C VAL A 344 14.37 -6.68 -18.74
N PHE A 345 15.17 -7.46 -18.02
CA PHE A 345 14.78 -8.25 -16.87
C PHE A 345 15.28 -7.58 -15.60
N GLY A 346 14.35 -7.06 -14.79
CA GLY A 346 14.66 -6.41 -13.53
C GLY A 346 14.55 -7.38 -12.36
N ILE A 347 15.55 -7.36 -11.45
CA ILE A 347 15.41 -7.95 -10.11
C ILE A 347 15.28 -6.77 -9.14
N VAL A 348 14.09 -6.64 -8.57
CA VAL A 348 13.72 -5.55 -7.68
C VAL A 348 13.98 -5.97 -6.24
N SER A 349 14.72 -5.13 -5.53
CA SER A 349 15.05 -5.28 -4.11
C SER A 349 14.22 -4.30 -3.29
N GLY A 350 13.46 -4.77 -2.32
CA GLY A 350 12.67 -3.97 -1.40
C GLY A 350 13.11 -4.15 0.06
N LEU A 351 13.25 -3.06 0.80
CA LEU A 351 13.42 -3.08 2.25
C LEU A 351 12.04 -3.03 2.91
N MET A 352 11.67 -4.12 3.58
CA MET A 352 10.31 -4.34 4.07
C MET A 352 10.06 -3.91 5.53
N ALA A 353 11.09 -3.46 6.23
CA ALA A 353 11.01 -2.95 7.60
C ALA A 353 11.88 -1.69 7.79
N PRO A 354 11.63 -0.59 7.04
CA PRO A 354 12.45 0.62 7.11
C PRO A 354 12.26 1.35 8.44
N ARG A 355 13.35 1.93 8.95
CA ARG A 355 13.38 2.80 10.14
C ARG A 355 13.23 4.27 9.80
N SER A 356 13.59 4.66 8.59
CA SER A 356 13.46 6.02 8.07
C SER A 356 12.00 6.50 8.12
N ARG A 357 11.79 7.77 8.46
CA ARG A 357 10.45 8.37 8.63
C ARG A 357 10.38 9.70 7.89
N GLY A 358 9.39 9.78 7.02
CA GLY A 358 9.06 10.97 6.28
C GLY A 358 7.81 11.69 6.83
N TRP A 359 7.26 12.55 6.00
CA TRP A 359 6.08 13.33 6.35
C TRP A 359 5.28 13.77 5.10
N VAL A 360 4.01 14.14 5.33
CA VAL A 360 3.12 14.78 4.36
C VAL A 360 2.61 16.09 4.97
N ARG A 361 2.70 17.22 4.24
CA ARG A 361 2.29 18.54 4.71
C ARG A 361 1.47 19.28 3.66
N LEU A 362 0.61 20.17 4.10
CA LEU A 362 -0.07 21.10 3.19
C LEU A 362 0.96 22.02 2.52
N ALA A 363 0.82 22.22 1.21
CA ALA A 363 1.56 23.26 0.49
C ALA A 363 0.92 24.63 0.69
N SER A 364 -0.41 24.69 0.84
CA SER A 364 -1.21 25.88 1.11
C SER A 364 -2.56 25.50 1.75
N ASN A 365 -3.39 26.48 2.06
CA ASN A 365 -4.78 26.24 2.52
C ASN A 365 -5.77 25.90 1.39
N LYS A 366 -5.34 25.91 0.13
CA LYS A 366 -6.20 25.60 -1.02
C LYS A 366 -6.33 24.09 -1.20
N PRO A 367 -7.54 23.54 -1.24
CA PRO A 367 -7.75 22.08 -1.40
C PRO A 367 -7.29 21.52 -2.76
N SER A 368 -7.11 22.39 -3.77
CA SER A 368 -6.63 22.01 -5.10
C SER A 368 -5.12 21.79 -5.18
N ASP A 369 -4.37 22.32 -4.20
CA ASP A 369 -2.92 22.25 -4.24
C ASP A 369 -2.45 20.89 -3.76
N ALA A 370 -1.52 20.27 -4.48
CA ALA A 370 -0.92 19.01 -4.12
C ALA A 370 -0.18 19.12 -2.76
N PRO A 371 -0.18 18.09 -1.94
CA PRO A 371 0.60 18.07 -0.71
C PRO A 371 2.09 18.07 -1.00
N ARG A 372 2.88 18.58 -0.06
CA ARG A 372 4.33 18.33 -0.01
C ARG A 372 4.56 16.98 0.64
N ILE A 373 5.29 16.12 -0.04
CA ILE A 373 5.58 14.74 0.42
C ILE A 373 7.10 14.59 0.52
N HIS A 374 7.58 14.12 1.65
CA HIS A 374 8.97 13.80 1.87
C HIS A 374 9.07 12.35 2.35
N LEU A 375 9.67 11.49 1.52
CA LEU A 375 9.74 10.04 1.81
C LEU A 375 10.81 9.69 2.82
N ALA A 376 11.91 10.44 2.87
CA ALA A 376 13.07 10.20 3.73
C ALA A 376 13.68 8.80 3.57
N HIS A 377 13.60 8.19 2.39
CA HIS A 377 14.14 6.86 2.13
C HIS A 377 15.64 6.82 2.45
N LEU A 378 16.07 5.77 3.18
CA LEU A 378 17.48 5.48 3.52
C LEU A 378 18.19 6.62 4.31
N THR A 379 17.44 7.47 5.00
CA THR A 379 18.02 8.48 5.92
C THR A 379 18.57 7.85 7.20
N ASP A 380 18.00 6.73 7.62
CA ASP A 380 18.60 5.87 8.65
C ASP A 380 19.73 5.04 8.02
N ALA A 381 20.89 5.05 8.66
CA ALA A 381 22.09 4.37 8.14
C ALA A 381 21.90 2.84 8.04
N ASP A 382 21.13 2.26 8.95
CA ASP A 382 20.83 0.84 8.97
C ASP A 382 19.94 0.41 7.79
N ASP A 383 19.02 1.30 7.36
CA ASP A 383 18.21 1.08 6.17
C ASP A 383 19.06 0.98 4.91
N LEU A 384 20.08 1.83 4.80
CA LEU A 384 21.02 1.77 3.69
C LEU A 384 21.82 0.47 3.68
N GLU A 385 22.39 0.05 4.82
CA GLU A 385 23.17 -1.18 4.92
C GLU A 385 22.33 -2.41 4.56
N ARG A 386 21.08 -2.48 5.03
CA ARG A 386 20.15 -3.56 4.67
C ARG A 386 19.77 -3.54 3.18
N MET A 387 19.62 -2.35 2.58
CA MET A 387 19.38 -2.25 1.15
C MET A 387 20.59 -2.71 0.33
N LEU A 388 21.82 -2.45 0.80
CA LEU A 388 23.05 -2.97 0.16
C LEU A 388 23.11 -4.50 0.22
N ASP A 389 22.65 -5.12 1.30
CA ASP A 389 22.53 -6.57 1.40
C ASP A 389 21.51 -7.11 0.38
N ALA A 390 20.37 -6.43 0.22
CA ALA A 390 19.35 -6.81 -0.76
C ALA A 390 19.88 -6.75 -2.20
N VAL A 391 20.61 -5.68 -2.55
CA VAL A 391 21.22 -5.54 -3.88
C VAL A 391 22.31 -6.61 -4.10
N THR A 392 23.09 -6.92 -3.06
CA THR A 392 24.10 -7.97 -3.13
C THR A 392 23.46 -9.32 -3.43
N GLU A 393 22.37 -9.66 -2.76
CA GLU A 393 21.65 -10.91 -3.00
C GLU A 393 20.98 -10.93 -4.38
N ALA A 394 20.41 -9.80 -4.82
CA ALA A 394 19.85 -9.67 -6.17
C ALA A 394 20.92 -9.96 -7.25
N ARG A 395 22.14 -9.47 -7.08
CA ARG A 395 23.27 -9.77 -7.99
C ARG A 395 23.69 -11.23 -7.93
N ARG A 396 23.74 -11.84 -6.74
CA ARG A 396 24.00 -13.29 -6.63
C ARG A 396 22.95 -14.07 -7.41
N LEU A 397 21.69 -13.68 -7.29
CA LEU A 397 20.59 -14.30 -8.02
C LEU A 397 20.71 -14.08 -9.53
N ALA A 398 21.07 -12.88 -9.98
CA ALA A 398 21.35 -12.57 -11.38
C ALA A 398 22.44 -13.45 -12.01
N HIS A 399 23.45 -13.83 -11.24
CA HIS A 399 24.54 -14.69 -11.67
C HIS A 399 24.27 -16.19 -11.46
N SER A 400 23.15 -16.57 -10.86
CA SER A 400 22.77 -17.99 -10.74
C SER A 400 22.56 -18.60 -12.14
N GLU A 401 22.87 -19.88 -12.30
CA GLU A 401 22.78 -20.56 -13.60
C GLU A 401 21.39 -20.43 -14.25
N PRO A 402 20.25 -20.62 -13.54
CA PRO A 402 18.93 -20.48 -14.15
C PRO A 402 18.65 -19.07 -14.69
N VAL A 403 19.04 -18.01 -13.95
CA VAL A 403 18.82 -16.62 -14.38
C VAL A 403 19.79 -16.23 -15.49
N ALA A 404 21.07 -16.60 -15.38
CA ALA A 404 22.07 -16.35 -16.42
C ALA A 404 21.72 -17.01 -17.77
N ALA A 405 20.97 -18.11 -17.75
CA ALA A 405 20.52 -18.79 -18.97
C ALA A 405 19.43 -18.02 -19.74
N ILE A 406 18.72 -17.07 -19.10
CA ILE A 406 17.66 -16.28 -19.73
C ILE A 406 18.05 -14.82 -19.96
N THR A 407 19.12 -14.35 -19.32
CA THR A 407 19.68 -13.01 -19.50
C THR A 407 20.86 -13.06 -20.46
N ALA A 408 21.29 -11.92 -20.98
CA ALA A 408 22.40 -11.85 -21.91
C ALA A 408 23.25 -10.62 -21.64
N GLY A 409 24.55 -10.82 -21.52
CA GLY A 409 25.50 -9.71 -21.45
C GLY A 409 25.73 -9.14 -20.07
N ILE A 410 26.08 -7.86 -20.04
CA ILE A 410 26.51 -7.13 -18.86
C ILE A 410 25.29 -6.47 -18.22
N GLU A 411 25.24 -6.46 -16.90
CA GLU A 411 24.26 -5.69 -16.10
C GLU A 411 24.19 -4.23 -16.60
N LEU A 412 22.98 -3.76 -16.85
CA LEU A 412 22.72 -2.41 -17.38
C LEU A 412 22.67 -1.37 -16.27
N SER A 413 22.04 -1.72 -15.14
CA SER A 413 21.92 -0.89 -13.94
C SER A 413 22.11 -1.77 -12.71
N PRO A 414 22.97 -1.36 -11.77
CA PRO A 414 23.89 -0.21 -11.81
C PRO A 414 25.08 -0.37 -12.78
N GLY A 415 25.30 -1.58 -13.30
CA GLY A 415 26.43 -1.89 -14.18
C GLY A 415 27.78 -2.06 -13.46
N PRO A 416 28.84 -2.34 -14.20
CA PRO A 416 30.16 -2.70 -13.66
C PRO A 416 30.88 -1.55 -12.95
N ALA A 417 30.42 -0.31 -13.11
CA ALA A 417 30.99 0.86 -12.42
C ALA A 417 30.75 0.85 -10.90
N PHE A 418 29.79 0.06 -10.44
CA PHE A 418 29.39 -0.05 -9.04
C PHE A 418 29.53 -1.51 -8.56
N PRO A 419 30.76 -2.03 -8.41
CA PRO A 419 30.97 -3.42 -8.03
C PRO A 419 30.55 -3.70 -6.59
N THR A 420 30.15 -4.94 -6.29
CA THR A 420 29.62 -5.34 -4.97
C THR A 420 30.67 -5.25 -3.86
N ASP A 421 31.95 -5.43 -4.18
CA ASP A 421 33.08 -5.33 -3.24
C ASP A 421 33.49 -3.88 -2.93
N ASN A 422 33.01 -2.90 -3.71
CA ASN A 422 33.12 -1.48 -3.38
C ASN A 422 31.79 -0.98 -2.80
N ARG A 423 31.61 -1.20 -1.50
CA ARG A 423 30.36 -0.90 -0.79
C ARG A 423 30.02 0.59 -0.80
N ASP A 424 31.02 1.48 -0.77
CA ASP A 424 30.80 2.93 -0.81
C ASP A 424 30.25 3.38 -2.18
N ALA A 425 30.84 2.90 -3.28
CA ALA A 425 30.31 3.20 -4.62
C ALA A 425 28.89 2.64 -4.82
N LEU A 426 28.63 1.42 -4.32
CA LEU A 426 27.30 0.82 -4.38
C LEU A 426 26.30 1.63 -3.56
N ALA A 427 26.68 2.14 -2.39
CA ALA A 427 25.85 3.00 -1.55
C ALA A 427 25.50 4.34 -2.25
N GLU A 428 26.46 4.93 -2.96
CA GLU A 428 26.23 6.13 -3.76
C GLU A 428 25.16 5.86 -4.85
N TRP A 429 25.31 4.78 -5.59
CA TRP A 429 24.32 4.39 -6.58
C TRP A 429 22.94 4.14 -5.94
N VAL A 430 22.86 3.37 -4.85
CA VAL A 430 21.58 3.07 -4.18
C VAL A 430 20.86 4.36 -3.79
N ARG A 431 21.55 5.38 -3.24
CA ARG A 431 20.94 6.67 -2.90
C ARG A 431 20.40 7.40 -4.12
N THR A 432 21.03 7.26 -5.30
CA THR A 432 20.56 7.88 -6.53
C THR A 432 19.45 7.10 -7.24
N ALA A 433 19.38 5.77 -7.03
CA ALA A 433 18.46 4.87 -7.70
C ALA A 433 17.20 4.57 -6.87
N VAL A 434 17.25 4.79 -5.53
CA VAL A 434 16.14 4.44 -4.64
C VAL A 434 14.84 5.13 -5.06
N SER A 435 13.75 4.36 -5.06
CA SER A 435 12.41 4.78 -5.40
C SER A 435 11.40 4.21 -4.40
N THR A 436 10.14 4.57 -4.55
CA THR A 436 9.00 4.10 -3.74
C THR A 436 8.52 2.73 -4.21
N PHE A 437 8.13 1.86 -3.27
CA PHE A 437 7.38 0.64 -3.57
C PHE A 437 5.87 0.90 -3.59
N HIS A 438 5.45 2.17 -3.45
CA HIS A 438 4.05 2.61 -3.44
C HIS A 438 3.22 2.09 -2.26
N HIS A 439 3.84 1.88 -1.11
CA HIS A 439 3.24 1.35 0.11
C HIS A 439 3.16 2.35 1.28
N PRO A 440 2.86 3.66 1.06
CA PRO A 440 2.88 4.63 2.14
C PRO A 440 1.84 4.30 3.21
N VAL A 441 2.24 4.46 4.49
CA VAL A 441 1.42 4.28 5.68
C VAL A 441 1.77 5.31 6.76
N GLY A 442 1.01 5.38 7.84
CA GLY A 442 1.43 5.91 9.13
C GLY A 442 1.13 7.39 9.41
N THR A 443 0.63 8.15 8.44
CA THR A 443 0.45 9.61 8.56
C THR A 443 -0.71 10.07 9.44
N CYS A 444 -1.53 9.15 9.91
CA CYS A 444 -2.56 9.32 10.95
C CYS A 444 -2.43 8.20 12.00
N ALA A 445 -1.20 7.87 12.40
CA ALA A 445 -0.87 6.70 13.21
C ALA A 445 -1.77 6.56 14.44
N MET A 446 -2.24 5.32 14.67
CA MET A 446 -2.97 4.99 15.89
C MET A 446 -2.04 4.84 17.08
N GLY A 447 -2.54 5.21 18.26
CA GLY A 447 -1.83 5.10 19.52
C GLY A 447 -2.58 5.75 20.66
N PRO A 448 -2.16 5.50 21.92
CA PRO A 448 -2.82 6.04 23.10
C PRO A 448 -2.43 7.48 23.43
N ASP A 449 -1.30 7.98 22.89
CA ASP A 449 -0.72 9.27 23.30
C ASP A 449 -0.68 10.29 22.15
N PRO A 450 -1.63 11.25 22.10
CA PRO A 450 -1.64 12.30 21.09
C PRO A 450 -0.39 13.22 21.14
N ALA A 451 0.16 13.45 22.35
CA ALA A 451 1.36 14.27 22.49
C ALA A 451 2.62 13.55 21.95
N GLY A 452 2.63 12.22 22.03
CA GLY A 452 3.64 11.35 21.43
C GLY A 452 3.47 11.12 19.92
N GLY A 453 2.48 11.77 19.28
CA GLY A 453 2.30 11.73 17.84
C GLY A 453 1.16 10.79 17.36
N ALA A 454 0.36 10.21 18.26
CA ALA A 454 -0.83 9.48 17.85
C ALA A 454 -1.90 10.46 17.32
N VAL A 455 -2.52 10.11 16.19
CA VAL A 455 -3.62 10.87 15.59
C VAL A 455 -4.96 10.24 15.91
N THR A 456 -5.01 8.93 15.97
CA THR A 456 -6.22 8.16 16.29
C THR A 456 -6.00 7.24 17.48
N ASP A 457 -7.07 6.85 18.15
CA ASP A 457 -7.06 5.74 19.07
C ASP A 457 -7.04 4.38 18.33
N SER A 458 -7.04 3.28 19.08
CA SER A 458 -7.07 1.92 18.52
C SER A 458 -8.34 1.59 17.72
N HIS A 459 -9.42 2.37 17.83
CA HIS A 459 -10.65 2.22 17.04
C HIS A 459 -10.69 3.16 15.81
N GLY A 460 -9.58 3.85 15.53
CA GLY A 460 -9.50 4.83 14.46
C GLY A 460 -10.18 6.16 14.76
N SER A 461 -10.70 6.39 15.97
CA SER A 461 -11.32 7.67 16.35
C SER A 461 -10.24 8.75 16.47
N VAL A 462 -10.44 9.88 15.81
CA VAL A 462 -9.48 11.00 15.84
C VAL A 462 -9.48 11.63 17.24
N HIS A 463 -8.30 11.73 17.86
CA HIS A 463 -8.17 12.31 19.19
C HIS A 463 -8.71 13.75 19.24
N GLY A 464 -9.58 14.01 20.20
CA GLY A 464 -10.14 15.33 20.48
C GLY A 464 -11.30 15.77 19.58
N ILE A 465 -11.78 14.92 18.65
CA ILE A 465 -12.95 15.20 17.80
C ILE A 465 -13.92 14.01 17.84
N ASP A 466 -15.13 14.25 18.28
CA ASP A 466 -16.21 13.27 18.25
C ASP A 466 -16.77 13.07 16.82
N GLY A 467 -17.24 11.86 16.50
CA GLY A 467 -17.89 11.58 15.22
C GLY A 467 -16.93 11.53 14.01
N LEU A 468 -15.62 11.51 14.24
CA LEU A 468 -14.60 11.44 13.20
C LEU A 468 -13.71 10.20 13.38
N THR A 469 -13.59 9.42 12.32
CA THR A 469 -12.78 8.18 12.29
C THR A 469 -11.85 8.22 11.08
N VAL A 470 -10.63 7.71 11.19
CA VAL A 470 -9.75 7.37 10.05
C VAL A 470 -9.65 5.86 9.96
N ALA A 471 -9.84 5.29 8.76
CA ALA A 471 -9.87 3.85 8.58
C ALA A 471 -9.24 3.43 7.23
N ASP A 472 -7.99 3.80 7.03
CA ASP A 472 -7.16 3.43 5.87
C ASP A 472 -5.71 3.17 6.32
N ALA A 473 -4.78 3.00 5.37
CA ALA A 473 -3.38 2.71 5.67
C ALA A 473 -2.69 3.79 6.52
N SER A 474 -3.22 5.01 6.60
CA SER A 474 -2.62 6.09 7.38
C SER A 474 -2.64 5.83 8.89
N ILE A 475 -3.54 4.96 9.40
CA ILE A 475 -3.58 4.65 10.84
C ILE A 475 -2.53 3.64 11.29
N MET A 476 -1.89 2.90 10.37
CA MET A 476 -0.88 1.89 10.70
C MET A 476 0.31 2.54 11.40
N PRO A 477 0.64 2.21 12.66
CA PRO A 477 1.73 2.88 13.38
C PRO A 477 3.11 2.50 12.85
N THR A 478 3.24 1.28 12.31
CA THR A 478 4.39 0.79 11.57
C THR A 478 3.93 0.10 10.29
N ILE A 479 4.81 0.03 9.29
CA ILE A 479 4.49 -0.61 8.02
C ILE A 479 4.52 -2.14 8.16
N PRO A 480 3.51 -2.88 7.66
CA PRO A 480 3.62 -4.34 7.53
C PRO A 480 4.76 -4.71 6.58
N ASN A 481 5.50 -5.78 6.89
CA ASN A 481 6.53 -6.33 5.98
C ASN A 481 5.91 -7.07 4.77
N ALA A 482 4.97 -6.41 4.12
CA ALA A 482 4.12 -6.90 3.02
C ALA A 482 3.63 -5.76 2.16
N ASN A 483 3.13 -6.07 0.95
CA ASN A 483 2.36 -5.12 0.17
C ASN A 483 1.12 -4.67 0.95
N THR A 484 0.88 -3.38 1.03
CA THR A 484 -0.05 -2.79 2.01
C THR A 484 -1.54 -2.90 1.65
N ASN A 485 -1.89 -3.38 0.45
CA ASN A 485 -3.30 -3.43 0.02
C ASN A 485 -4.13 -4.40 0.88
N LEU A 486 -3.70 -5.64 1.07
CA LEU A 486 -4.45 -6.61 1.88
C LEU A 486 -4.54 -6.19 3.36
N PRO A 487 -3.45 -5.72 4.02
CA PRO A 487 -3.52 -5.09 5.33
C PRO A 487 -4.47 -3.90 5.42
N THR A 488 -4.56 -3.06 4.37
CA THR A 488 -5.51 -1.92 4.34
C THR A 488 -6.97 -2.39 4.30
N ILE A 489 -7.26 -3.45 3.54
CA ILE A 489 -8.58 -4.09 3.51
C ILE A 489 -8.91 -4.67 4.90
N MET A 490 -7.95 -5.33 5.55
CA MET A 490 -8.11 -5.84 6.91
C MET A 490 -8.39 -4.73 7.92
N VAL A 491 -7.64 -3.62 7.87
CA VAL A 491 -7.91 -2.43 8.72
C VAL A 491 -9.35 -1.95 8.53
N ALA A 492 -9.84 -1.86 7.30
CA ALA A 492 -11.20 -1.43 7.03
C ALA A 492 -12.27 -2.41 7.55
N GLU A 493 -12.04 -3.73 7.43
CA GLU A 493 -12.92 -4.77 8.01
C GLU A 493 -12.96 -4.66 9.54
N HIS A 494 -11.79 -4.50 10.15
CA HIS A 494 -11.63 -4.42 11.60
C HIS A 494 -12.34 -3.18 12.17
N ILE A 495 -12.10 -2.00 11.61
CA ILE A 495 -12.77 -0.75 12.00
C ILE A 495 -14.28 -0.81 11.72
N ALA A 496 -14.71 -1.35 10.56
CA ALA A 496 -16.12 -1.50 10.24
C ALA A 496 -16.87 -2.36 11.27
N ARG A 497 -16.23 -3.42 11.79
CA ARG A 497 -16.79 -4.28 12.85
C ARG A 497 -17.07 -3.48 14.11
N TRP A 498 -16.15 -2.62 14.54
CA TRP A 498 -16.36 -1.75 15.70
C TRP A 498 -17.44 -0.70 15.45
N LEU A 499 -17.42 -0.04 14.28
CA LEU A 499 -18.44 0.97 13.94
C LEU A 499 -19.86 0.41 13.81
N ARG A 500 -20.00 -0.90 13.63
CA ARG A 500 -21.31 -1.59 13.58
C ARG A 500 -21.84 -1.95 14.96
N SER A 501 -20.99 -2.04 15.96
CA SER A 501 -21.36 -2.36 17.34
C SER A 501 -21.69 -1.11 18.18
N THR A 502 -21.39 0.08 17.68
CA THR A 502 -21.74 1.39 18.25
C THR A 502 -22.91 2.03 17.50
#